data_89b19a9c2b3a3fae15357af2e2bfc525
#
_entry.id   89b19a9c2b3a3fae15357af2e2bfc525
#
_cell.length_a   1.000
_cell.length_b   1.000
_cell.length_c   1.000
_cell.angle_alpha   90.00
_cell.angle_beta   90.00
_cell.angle_gamma   90.00
#
_symmetry.space_group_name_H-M   'P 1'
#
loop_
_entity.id
_entity.type
_entity.pdbx_description
1 polymer ?
#
loop_
_entity_poly.entity_id
_entity_poly.type
_entity_poly.pdbx_seq_one_letter_code
_entity_poly.pdbx_strand_id
1 'polypeptide(L)'
;MSGARLHTLLPELTTRQPVMVIGAAVIDVIADAYALPWRGCDIELKQQSVNVGGCALNIAVALKRLGIEAGNALPLGQGVWAEIIRNRMAKEGLISLIDNAEGDNGWCLALVEPDGERTFMSFSGVENQWNRQWLARLTVAPGSLL
;
A
#
# COMPACT_ATOMS: atom_id res chain seq x y z
N MET A 1 -20.77 7.54 -17.97
CA MET A 1 -21.67 7.99 -16.86
C MET A 1 -21.12 9.30 -16.33
N SER A 2 -21.93 10.34 -16.17
CA SER A 2 -21.43 11.63 -15.67
C SER A 2 -21.15 11.53 -14.17
N GLY A 3 -20.11 12.23 -13.69
CA GLY A 3 -19.72 12.21 -12.27
C GLY A 3 -20.84 12.66 -11.30
N ALA A 4 -21.80 13.46 -11.77
CA ALA A 4 -22.98 13.86 -10.99
C ALA A 4 -23.88 12.68 -10.60
N ARG A 5 -23.97 11.63 -11.43
CA ARG A 5 -24.79 10.45 -11.14
C ARG A 5 -24.13 9.53 -10.12
N LEU A 6 -22.80 9.54 -10.08
CA LEU A 6 -22.05 8.78 -9.07
C LEU A 6 -22.26 9.37 -7.67
N HIS A 7 -22.19 10.69 -7.53
CA HIS A 7 -22.42 11.39 -6.27
C HIS A 7 -23.81 11.16 -5.67
N THR A 8 -24.83 10.97 -6.51
CA THR A 8 -26.21 10.68 -6.05
C THR A 8 -26.37 9.22 -5.61
N LEU A 9 -25.60 8.29 -6.18
CA LEU A 9 -25.67 6.86 -5.84
C LEU A 9 -24.79 6.47 -4.64
N LEU A 10 -23.71 7.21 -4.38
CA LEU A 10 -22.79 6.89 -3.27
C LEU A 10 -23.46 6.82 -1.89
N PRO A 11 -24.42 7.70 -1.52
CA PRO A 11 -25.16 7.59 -0.26
C PRO A 11 -26.06 6.35 -0.19
N GLU A 12 -26.49 5.81 -1.32
CA GLU A 12 -27.32 4.61 -1.40
C GLU A 12 -26.50 3.31 -1.32
N LEU A 13 -25.18 3.40 -1.58
CA LEU A 13 -24.22 2.30 -1.49
C LEU A 13 -23.74 2.06 -0.06
N THR A 14 -24.49 2.46 0.95
CA THR A 14 -24.17 2.14 2.35
C THR A 14 -24.20 0.64 2.55
N THR A 15 -23.05 -0.01 2.32
CA THR A 15 -22.92 -1.41 2.68
C THR A 15 -23.03 -1.54 4.19
N ARG A 16 -23.92 -2.40 4.64
CA ARG A 16 -24.02 -2.80 6.05
C ARG A 16 -23.04 -3.93 6.38
N GLN A 17 -22.32 -4.40 5.39
CA GLN A 17 -21.33 -5.47 5.56
C GLN A 17 -20.02 -4.89 6.07
N PRO A 18 -19.43 -5.47 7.11
CA PRO A 18 -18.09 -5.13 7.54
C PRO A 18 -17.09 -5.36 6.41
N VAL A 19 -16.10 -4.49 6.31
CA VAL A 19 -15.03 -4.59 5.30
C VAL A 19 -13.71 -4.78 6.01
N MET A 20 -12.89 -5.71 5.54
CA MET A 20 -11.52 -5.93 5.98
C MET A 20 -10.59 -5.86 4.77
N VAL A 21 -9.66 -4.93 4.78
CA VAL A 21 -8.60 -4.82 3.77
C VAL A 21 -7.38 -5.59 4.27
N ILE A 22 -6.96 -6.60 3.51
CA ILE A 22 -5.81 -7.44 3.84
C ILE A 22 -4.79 -7.33 2.72
N GLY A 23 -3.54 -7.04 3.04
CA GLY A 23 -2.48 -6.98 2.02
C GLY A 23 -1.30 -6.11 2.43
N ALA A 24 -0.64 -5.52 1.44
CA ALA A 24 0.61 -4.81 1.62
C ALA A 24 0.46 -3.30 1.55
N ALA A 25 1.29 -2.61 2.33
CA ALA A 25 1.70 -1.23 2.17
C ALA A 25 3.22 -1.21 1.98
N VAL A 26 3.70 -0.54 0.95
CA VAL A 26 5.10 -0.54 0.53
C VAL A 26 5.56 0.87 0.16
N ILE A 27 6.85 1.05 -0.02
CA ILE A 27 7.43 2.28 -0.55
C ILE A 27 7.77 2.09 -2.02
N ASP A 28 7.41 3.06 -2.85
CA ASP A 28 7.80 3.15 -4.25
C ASP A 28 8.82 4.28 -4.42
N VAL A 29 10.07 3.93 -4.70
CA VAL A 29 11.14 4.85 -5.08
C VAL A 29 11.16 4.92 -6.60
N ILE A 30 10.84 6.07 -7.16
CA ILE A 30 10.81 6.29 -8.59
C ILE A 30 12.08 7.03 -8.99
N ALA A 31 12.78 6.50 -9.98
CA ALA A 31 14.02 7.09 -10.49
C ALA A 31 14.09 7.02 -12.02
N ASP A 32 14.57 8.11 -12.64
CA ASP A 32 14.91 8.09 -14.06
C ASP A 32 16.20 7.32 -14.28
N ALA A 33 16.20 6.47 -15.29
CA ALA A 33 17.34 5.75 -15.79
C ALA A 33 17.50 6.03 -17.29
N TYR A 34 18.69 6.25 -17.76
CA TYR A 34 18.94 6.40 -19.20
C TYR A 34 18.89 5.06 -19.95
N ALA A 35 19.07 3.94 -19.23
CA ALA A 35 18.96 2.57 -19.70
C ALA A 35 18.83 1.64 -18.49
N LEU A 36 18.40 0.40 -18.70
CA LEU A 36 18.42 -0.62 -17.66
C LEU A 36 19.86 -1.03 -17.33
N PRO A 37 20.15 -1.32 -16.04
CA PRO A 37 21.47 -1.79 -15.65
C PRO A 37 21.78 -3.17 -16.25
N TRP A 38 22.99 -3.34 -16.72
CA TRP A 38 23.52 -4.63 -17.18
C TRP A 38 24.63 -5.13 -16.24
N ARG A 39 25.01 -6.39 -16.39
CA ARG A 39 26.01 -7.01 -15.51
C ARG A 39 27.33 -6.23 -15.53
N GLY A 40 27.78 -5.80 -14.35
CA GLY A 40 29.05 -5.11 -14.16
C GLY A 40 29.02 -3.60 -14.50
N CYS A 41 27.85 -3.04 -14.82
CA CYS A 41 27.74 -1.59 -15.01
C CYS A 41 27.70 -0.84 -13.67
N ASP A 42 28.05 0.41 -13.73
CA ASP A 42 27.74 1.45 -12.76
C ASP A 42 26.82 2.45 -13.46
N ILE A 43 25.60 2.65 -12.95
CA ILE A 43 24.62 3.53 -13.57
C ILE A 43 24.13 4.55 -12.55
N GLU A 44 24.24 5.82 -12.91
CA GLU A 44 23.70 6.91 -12.12
C GLU A 44 22.20 7.08 -12.39
N LEU A 45 21.41 7.07 -11.32
CA LEU A 45 19.98 7.26 -11.36
C LEU A 45 19.62 8.64 -10.80
N LYS A 46 18.63 9.28 -11.41
CA LYS A 46 18.06 10.51 -10.89
C LYS A 46 16.77 10.19 -10.13
N GLN A 47 16.80 10.28 -8.81
CA GLN A 47 15.60 10.08 -8.00
C GLN A 47 14.55 11.15 -8.31
N GLN A 48 13.33 10.70 -8.63
CA GLN A 48 12.19 11.57 -8.89
C GLN A 48 11.32 11.74 -7.65
N SER A 49 10.96 10.63 -7.00
CA SER A 49 10.07 10.65 -5.86
C SER A 49 10.18 9.41 -4.99
N VAL A 50 9.71 9.55 -3.75
CA VAL A 50 9.45 8.44 -2.83
C VAL A 50 7.99 8.53 -2.44
N ASN A 51 7.22 7.51 -2.77
CA ASN A 51 5.79 7.46 -2.52
C ASN A 51 5.44 6.27 -1.62
N VAL A 52 4.35 6.40 -0.90
CA VAL A 52 3.76 5.28 -0.18
C VAL A 52 2.68 4.68 -1.07
N GLY A 53 2.84 3.39 -1.40
CA GLY A 53 1.99 2.64 -2.30
C GLY A 53 1.54 1.29 -1.71
N GLY A 54 1.16 0.41 -2.60
CA GLY A 54 0.58 -0.89 -2.31
C GLY A 54 -0.91 -0.92 -2.61
N CYS A 55 -1.37 -1.94 -3.34
CA CYS A 55 -2.77 -2.04 -3.78
C CYS A 55 -3.75 -2.01 -2.59
N ALA A 56 -3.43 -2.75 -1.52
CA ALA A 56 -4.30 -2.81 -0.34
C ALA A 56 -4.37 -1.46 0.39
N LEU A 57 -3.24 -0.75 0.53
CA LEU A 57 -3.27 0.60 1.11
C LEU A 57 -4.11 1.56 0.27
N ASN A 58 -3.97 1.51 -1.06
CA ASN A 58 -4.75 2.37 -1.95
C ASN A 58 -6.26 2.09 -1.83
N ILE A 59 -6.65 0.82 -1.67
CA ILE A 59 -8.04 0.43 -1.39
C ILE A 59 -8.50 0.99 -0.04
N ALA A 60 -7.70 0.83 1.02
CA ALA A 60 -8.03 1.34 2.35
C ALA A 60 -8.24 2.87 2.34
N VAL A 61 -7.35 3.61 1.66
CA VAL A 61 -7.47 5.06 1.49
C VAL A 61 -8.74 5.43 0.71
N ALA A 62 -9.04 4.72 -0.38
CA ALA A 62 -10.22 4.96 -1.18
C ALA A 62 -11.51 4.72 -0.36
N LEU A 63 -11.62 3.62 0.36
CA LEU A 63 -12.74 3.32 1.25
C LEU A 63 -12.93 4.42 2.30
N LYS A 64 -11.85 4.82 2.96
CA LYS A 64 -11.90 5.89 3.97
C LYS A 64 -12.41 7.21 3.40
N ARG A 65 -11.94 7.60 2.23
CA ARG A 65 -12.38 8.82 1.54
C ARG A 65 -13.83 8.75 1.06
N LEU A 66 -14.35 7.56 0.81
CA LEU A 66 -15.77 7.31 0.51
C LEU A 66 -16.66 7.22 1.76
N GLY A 67 -16.09 7.38 2.97
CA GLY A 67 -16.83 7.26 4.22
C GLY A 67 -17.16 5.82 4.62
N ILE A 68 -16.50 4.83 4.02
CA ILE A 68 -16.67 3.42 4.34
C ILE A 68 -15.61 3.01 5.36
N GLU A 69 -16.06 2.64 6.56
CA GLU A 69 -15.15 2.13 7.58
C GLU A 69 -14.73 0.69 7.26
N ALA A 70 -13.42 0.44 7.34
CA ALA A 70 -12.83 -0.87 7.10
C ALA A 70 -11.75 -1.17 8.14
N GLY A 71 -11.65 -2.42 8.57
CA GLY A 71 -10.46 -2.91 9.26
C GLY A 71 -9.30 -3.01 8.27
N ASN A 72 -8.09 -2.63 8.68
CA ASN A 72 -6.93 -2.63 7.80
C ASN A 72 -5.86 -3.55 8.37
N ALA A 73 -5.70 -4.73 7.80
CA ALA A 73 -4.64 -5.67 8.12
C ALA A 73 -3.50 -5.49 7.12
N LEU A 74 -2.72 -4.42 7.33
CA LEU A 74 -1.57 -4.03 6.51
C LEU A 74 -0.33 -4.13 7.41
N PRO A 75 0.47 -5.21 7.35
CA PRO A 75 1.60 -5.38 8.26
C PRO A 75 2.58 -4.21 8.19
N LEU A 76 2.87 -3.62 9.35
CA LEU A 76 3.85 -2.55 9.52
C LEU A 76 4.98 -3.01 10.43
N GLY A 77 6.19 -2.74 10.00
CA GLY A 77 7.41 -3.05 10.75
C GLY A 77 7.88 -1.94 11.68
N GLN A 78 9.18 -1.97 11.98
CA GLN A 78 9.86 -1.04 12.89
C GLN A 78 10.98 -0.24 12.23
N GLY A 79 11.12 -0.29 10.91
CA GLY A 79 12.18 0.41 10.20
C GLY A 79 11.75 1.78 9.65
N VAL A 80 12.65 2.36 8.86
CA VAL A 80 12.46 3.70 8.26
C VAL A 80 11.27 3.71 7.29
N TRP A 81 11.13 2.66 6.48
CA TRP A 81 10.03 2.55 5.52
C TRP A 81 8.69 2.37 6.23
N ALA A 82 8.66 1.52 7.26
CA ALA A 82 7.48 1.33 8.09
C ALA A 82 7.01 2.65 8.72
N GLU A 83 7.93 3.49 9.19
CA GLU A 83 7.60 4.78 9.79
C GLU A 83 7.00 5.76 8.77
N ILE A 84 7.55 5.80 7.55
CA ILE A 84 6.99 6.63 6.47
C ILE A 84 5.57 6.16 6.12
N ILE A 85 5.34 4.84 6.02
CA ILE A 85 4.03 4.26 5.74
C ILE A 85 3.06 4.58 6.89
N ARG A 86 3.47 4.39 8.14
CA ARG A 86 2.65 4.69 9.34
C ARG A 86 2.20 6.14 9.35
N ASN A 87 3.12 7.06 9.10
CA ASN A 87 2.83 8.49 9.02
C ASN A 87 1.85 8.82 7.89
N ARG A 88 1.98 8.16 6.73
CA ARG A 88 1.04 8.31 5.63
C ARG A 88 -0.35 7.81 5.98
N MET A 89 -0.45 6.63 6.60
CA MET A 89 -1.70 6.06 7.05
C MET A 89 -2.39 6.96 8.10
N ALA A 90 -1.63 7.47 9.06
CA ALA A 90 -2.14 8.38 10.09
C ALA A 90 -2.75 9.67 9.49
N LYS A 91 -2.12 10.26 8.46
CA LYS A 91 -2.66 11.42 7.74
C LYS A 91 -4.00 11.14 7.04
N GLU A 92 -4.26 9.92 6.65
CA GLU A 92 -5.55 9.48 6.08
C GLU A 92 -6.54 9.00 7.15
N GLY A 93 -6.16 9.03 8.44
CA GLY A 93 -6.97 8.50 9.52
C GLY A 93 -7.11 6.97 9.51
N LEU A 94 -6.09 6.28 9.02
CA LEU A 94 -6.00 4.83 8.96
C LEU A 94 -5.07 4.29 10.03
N ILE A 95 -5.41 3.12 10.56
CA ILE A 95 -4.59 2.38 11.54
C ILE A 95 -4.48 0.94 11.05
N SER A 96 -3.28 0.35 11.12
CA SER A 96 -3.10 -1.07 10.87
C SER A 96 -3.42 -1.90 12.10
N LEU A 97 -4.07 -3.05 11.90
CA LEU A 97 -4.29 -4.07 12.92
C LEU A 97 -3.05 -4.91 13.21
N ILE A 98 -2.03 -4.84 12.34
CA ILE A 98 -0.76 -5.56 12.45
C ILE A 98 0.34 -4.51 12.42
N ASP A 99 0.80 -4.10 13.58
CA ASP A 99 1.86 -3.10 13.74
C ASP A 99 3.02 -3.65 14.59
N ASN A 100 4.18 -3.02 14.46
CA ASN A 100 5.42 -3.38 15.17
C ASN A 100 5.94 -4.80 14.88
N ALA A 101 5.74 -5.30 13.66
CA ALA A 101 6.39 -6.53 13.21
C ALA A 101 7.92 -6.38 13.21
N GLU A 102 8.63 -7.47 13.47
CA GLU A 102 10.09 -7.46 13.44
C GLU A 102 10.60 -7.28 11.99
N GLY A 103 11.42 -6.24 11.77
CA GLY A 103 11.96 -5.87 10.47
C GLY A 103 11.27 -4.63 9.88
N ASP A 104 11.64 -4.25 8.66
CA ASP A 104 11.07 -3.10 7.95
C ASP A 104 10.09 -3.52 6.85
N ASN A 105 9.29 -2.57 6.38
CA ASN A 105 8.45 -2.78 5.22
C ASN A 105 9.28 -2.84 3.93
N GLY A 106 8.75 -3.57 2.96
CA GLY A 106 9.33 -3.65 1.63
C GLY A 106 9.26 -2.35 0.86
N TRP A 107 10.10 -2.26 -0.15
CA TRP A 107 10.15 -1.13 -1.05
C TRP A 107 10.42 -1.59 -2.48
N CYS A 108 10.10 -0.77 -3.43
CA CYS A 108 10.30 -1.03 -4.84
C CYS A 108 11.07 0.13 -5.48
N LEU A 109 12.08 -0.20 -6.27
CA LEU A 109 12.74 0.76 -7.17
C LEU A 109 12.07 0.63 -8.54
N ALA A 110 11.41 1.69 -8.97
CA ALA A 110 10.82 1.82 -10.30
C ALA A 110 11.76 2.65 -11.17
N LEU A 111 12.43 2.02 -12.11
CA LEU A 111 13.26 2.68 -13.12
C LEU A 111 12.38 3.11 -14.27
N VAL A 112 12.45 4.39 -14.62
CA VAL A 112 11.72 4.97 -15.76
C VAL A 112 12.71 5.31 -16.84
N GLU A 113 12.58 4.67 -18.00
CA GLU A 113 13.42 4.92 -19.18
C GLU A 113 12.89 6.10 -20.03
N PRO A 114 13.69 6.67 -20.93
CA PRO A 114 13.28 7.87 -21.70
C PRO A 114 12.05 7.70 -22.58
N ASP A 115 11.70 6.46 -22.95
CA ASP A 115 10.49 6.13 -23.70
C ASP A 115 9.24 5.94 -22.81
N GLY A 116 9.43 6.04 -21.48
CA GLY A 116 8.39 5.90 -20.47
C GLY A 116 8.15 4.47 -19.98
N GLU A 117 8.91 3.49 -20.48
CA GLU A 117 8.87 2.13 -19.94
C GLU A 117 9.35 2.12 -18.48
N ARG A 118 8.80 1.17 -17.71
CA ARG A 118 9.09 1.04 -16.30
C ARG A 118 9.53 -0.37 -15.95
N THR A 119 10.68 -0.45 -15.31
CA THR A 119 11.19 -1.70 -14.77
C THR A 119 11.23 -1.62 -13.25
N PHE A 120 10.75 -2.66 -12.57
CA PHE A 120 10.62 -2.69 -11.13
C PHE A 120 11.58 -3.69 -10.51
N MET A 121 12.28 -3.25 -9.46
CA MET A 121 13.08 -4.11 -8.60
C MET A 121 12.54 -4.01 -7.18
N SER A 122 11.96 -5.10 -6.68
CA SER A 122 11.25 -5.10 -5.40
C SER A 122 12.05 -5.81 -4.31
N PHE A 123 12.04 -5.20 -3.13
CA PHE A 123 12.60 -5.74 -1.90
C PHE A 123 11.44 -6.05 -0.95
N SER A 124 11.23 -7.33 -0.67
CA SER A 124 10.18 -7.78 0.24
C SER A 124 10.53 -7.46 1.69
N GLY A 125 9.55 -7.01 2.44
CA GLY A 125 9.66 -6.76 3.87
C GLY A 125 8.61 -7.53 4.67
N VAL A 126 8.24 -6.98 5.82
CA VAL A 126 7.31 -7.61 6.77
C VAL A 126 5.92 -7.84 6.18
N GLU A 127 5.50 -7.06 5.19
CA GLU A 127 4.20 -7.19 4.52
C GLU A 127 4.01 -8.53 3.81
N ASN A 128 5.11 -9.26 3.55
CA ASN A 128 5.10 -10.60 2.97
C ASN A 128 5.29 -11.73 4.00
N GLN A 129 5.45 -11.41 5.29
CA GLN A 129 5.76 -12.38 6.35
C GLN A 129 4.51 -12.85 7.11
N TRP A 130 3.38 -13.00 6.42
CA TRP A 130 2.13 -13.46 7.00
C TRP A 130 2.27 -14.76 7.78
N ASN A 131 1.66 -14.80 8.97
CA ASN A 131 1.73 -15.96 9.85
C ASN A 131 0.40 -16.19 10.57
N ARG A 132 0.25 -17.37 11.18
CA ARG A 132 -0.97 -17.76 11.88
C ARG A 132 -1.32 -16.86 13.06
N GLN A 133 -0.32 -16.29 13.73
CA GLN A 133 -0.55 -15.41 14.89
C GLN A 133 -1.19 -14.08 14.45
N TRP A 134 -0.78 -13.54 13.32
CA TRP A 134 -1.40 -12.34 12.77
C TRP A 134 -2.82 -12.60 12.31
N LEU A 135 -3.04 -13.70 11.60
CA LEU A 135 -4.39 -14.08 11.15
C LEU A 135 -5.34 -14.32 12.34
N ALA A 136 -4.85 -14.92 13.42
CA ALA A 136 -5.66 -15.17 14.62
C ALA A 136 -6.08 -13.88 15.36
N ARG A 137 -5.39 -12.77 15.14
CA ARG A 137 -5.76 -11.45 15.71
C ARG A 137 -6.83 -10.73 14.91
N LEU A 138 -7.08 -11.17 13.67
CA LEU A 138 -8.08 -10.53 12.82
C LEU A 138 -9.45 -11.05 13.17
N THR A 139 -10.29 -10.17 13.71
CA THR A 139 -11.71 -10.48 13.95
C THR A 139 -12.47 -10.17 12.67
N VAL A 140 -12.80 -11.21 11.90
CA VAL A 140 -13.60 -11.08 10.68
C VAL A 140 -15.01 -11.54 11.00
N ALA A 141 -15.97 -10.63 10.96
CA ALA A 141 -17.37 -10.96 11.22
C ALA A 141 -17.96 -11.77 10.06
N PRO A 142 -18.94 -12.68 10.33
CA PRO A 142 -19.64 -13.37 9.26
C PRO A 142 -20.27 -12.39 8.26
N GLY A 143 -20.10 -12.66 6.96
CA GLY A 143 -20.59 -11.77 5.89
C GLY A 143 -19.72 -10.57 5.58
N SER A 144 -18.50 -10.49 6.16
CA SER A 144 -17.53 -9.44 5.79
C SER A 144 -17.06 -9.60 4.35
N LEU A 145 -16.77 -8.45 3.74
CA LEU A 145 -15.99 -8.37 2.49
C LEU A 145 -14.50 -8.35 2.84
N LEU A 146 -13.70 -9.12 2.09
CA LEU A 146 -12.24 -9.18 2.19
C LEU A 146 -11.60 -8.71 0.90
#